data_f66b1ffe88db5d530b9a2a90c80eb50d
#
_entry.id   f66b1ffe88db5d530b9a2a90c80eb50d
#
_cell.length_a   1.000
_cell.length_b   1.000
_cell.length_c   1.000
_cell.angle_alpha   90.00
_cell.angle_beta   90.00
_cell.angle_gamma   90.00
#
_symmetry.space_group_name_H-M   'P 1'
#
loop_
_entity.id
_entity.type
_entity.pdbx_description
1 polymer ?
#
loop_
_entity_poly.entity_id
_entity_poly.type
_entity_poly.pdbx_seq_one_letter_code
_entity_poly.pdbx_strand_id
1 'polypeptide(L)'
;MRILRSVRHKVCADGSFMKEFLLDAPVPEGFFAYLENFGKVEALPNLGEGFYKFEKTDWFSIKGFAGDTTVEVRFKKEVMDLTVDFVYFLFSAYREGPMDLSLLKRREEAIERRVQEHLYGS
;
A
#
# COMPACT_ATOMS: atom_id res chain seq x y z
N MET A 1 -12.20 -1.36 -5.39
CA MET A 1 -12.09 -0.79 -4.04
C MET A 1 -11.36 0.55 -4.13
N ARG A 2 -11.88 1.55 -3.48
CA ARG A 2 -11.37 2.92 -3.65
C ARG A 2 -11.08 3.56 -2.30
N ILE A 3 -9.97 4.29 -2.21
CA ILE A 3 -9.67 5.12 -1.06
C ILE A 3 -10.53 6.38 -1.13
N LEU A 4 -11.28 6.65 -0.05
CA LEU A 4 -12.13 7.83 0.03
C LEU A 4 -11.37 9.04 0.54
N ARG A 5 -10.57 8.85 1.60
CA ARG A 5 -9.80 9.95 2.23
C ARG A 5 -8.87 9.40 3.29
N SER A 6 -7.93 10.24 3.72
CA SER A 6 -7.11 10.00 4.91
C SER A 6 -7.92 10.44 6.13
N VAL A 7 -8.07 9.56 7.12
CA VAL A 7 -8.79 9.84 8.36
C VAL A 7 -7.85 10.08 9.54
N ARG A 8 -6.57 9.76 9.36
CA ARG A 8 -5.56 9.96 10.40
C ARG A 8 -4.21 10.14 9.74
N HIS A 9 -3.39 11.00 10.35
CA HIS A 9 -2.05 11.31 9.89
C HIS A 9 -1.12 11.41 11.09
N LYS A 10 0.06 10.80 11.00
CA LYS A 10 1.01 10.77 12.10
C LYS A 10 2.44 10.80 11.59
N VAL A 11 3.30 11.59 12.26
CA VAL A 11 4.73 11.55 12.08
C VAL A 11 5.28 10.52 13.06
N CYS A 12 6.04 9.55 12.57
CA CYS A 12 6.62 8.50 13.39
C CYS A 12 7.96 8.94 13.97
N ALA A 13 8.38 8.28 15.07
CA ALA A 13 9.62 8.63 15.77
C ALA A 13 10.87 8.50 14.89
N ASP A 14 10.85 7.62 13.91
CA ASP A 14 11.96 7.40 12.97
C ASP A 14 11.97 8.39 11.79
N GLY A 15 11.05 9.36 11.78
CA GLY A 15 10.94 10.35 10.71
C GLY A 15 10.03 9.95 9.55
N SER A 16 9.49 8.73 9.56
CA SER A 16 8.54 8.30 8.55
C SER A 16 7.15 8.88 8.83
N PHE A 17 6.28 8.81 7.83
CA PHE A 17 4.88 9.22 7.96
C PHE A 17 3.97 8.02 7.92
N MET A 18 2.84 8.14 8.63
CA MET A 18 1.77 7.15 8.58
C MET A 18 0.47 7.86 8.24
N LYS A 19 -0.29 7.29 7.31
CA LYS A 19 -1.66 7.72 7.02
C LYS A 19 -2.58 6.52 7.17
N GLU A 20 -3.73 6.76 7.78
CA GLU A 20 -4.82 5.77 7.82
C GLU A 20 -5.85 6.20 6.78
N PHE A 21 -6.14 5.31 5.85
CA PHE A 21 -7.08 5.60 4.76
C PHE A 21 -8.40 4.89 4.98
N LEU A 22 -9.49 5.63 4.77
CA LEU A 22 -10.84 5.07 4.75
C LEU A 22 -11.15 4.59 3.34
N LEU A 23 -11.68 3.37 3.25
CA LEU A 23 -12.03 2.72 1.99
C LEU A 23 -13.54 2.74 1.78
N ASP A 24 -13.97 2.64 0.52
CA ASP A 24 -15.39 2.58 0.18
C ASP A 24 -16.03 1.20 0.41
N ALA A 25 -15.23 0.21 0.77
CA ALA A 25 -15.69 -1.16 1.02
C ALA A 25 -14.72 -1.88 1.95
N PRO A 26 -15.17 -2.95 2.64
CA PRO A 26 -14.25 -3.76 3.43
C PRO A 26 -13.15 -4.39 2.58
N VAL A 27 -11.96 -4.51 3.15
CA VAL A 27 -10.82 -5.16 2.48
C VAL A 27 -11.17 -6.62 2.21
N PRO A 28 -11.23 -7.07 0.95
CA PRO A 28 -11.49 -8.47 0.65
C PRO A 28 -10.26 -9.33 0.93
N GLU A 29 -10.47 -10.59 1.24
CA GLU A 29 -9.36 -11.52 1.51
C GLU A 29 -8.39 -11.63 0.33
N GLY A 30 -8.91 -11.60 -0.88
CA GLY A 30 -8.09 -11.67 -2.10
C GLY A 30 -7.19 -10.47 -2.33
N PHE A 31 -7.44 -9.36 -1.64
CA PHE A 31 -6.64 -8.15 -1.83
C PHE A 31 -5.18 -8.36 -1.43
N PHE A 32 -4.93 -9.08 -0.35
CA PHE A 32 -3.54 -9.32 0.07
C PHE A 32 -2.81 -10.28 -0.86
N ALA A 33 -3.51 -11.26 -1.44
CA ALA A 33 -2.93 -12.09 -2.50
C ALA A 33 -2.57 -11.27 -3.74
N TYR A 34 -3.41 -10.30 -4.08
CA TYR A 34 -3.13 -9.35 -5.15
C TYR A 34 -1.87 -8.53 -4.86
N LEU A 35 -1.70 -8.07 -3.61
CA LEU A 35 -0.53 -7.29 -3.21
C LEU A 35 0.78 -8.08 -3.30
N GLU A 36 0.73 -9.41 -3.23
CA GLU A 36 1.93 -10.25 -3.38
C GLU A 36 2.63 -10.06 -4.73
N ASN A 37 1.90 -9.58 -5.73
CA ASN A 37 2.48 -9.26 -7.04
C ASN A 37 3.39 -8.03 -7.01
N PHE A 38 3.33 -7.23 -5.94
CA PHE A 38 4.04 -5.96 -5.86
C PHE A 38 5.05 -5.89 -4.71
N GLY A 39 5.01 -6.81 -3.79
CA GLY A 39 5.91 -6.83 -2.64
C GLY A 39 5.67 -8.03 -1.75
N LYS A 40 6.21 -7.97 -0.54
CA LYS A 40 6.10 -9.08 0.41
C LYS A 40 4.85 -8.92 1.28
N VAL A 41 4.04 -9.97 1.34
CA VAL A 41 2.87 -10.03 2.23
C VAL A 41 3.12 -11.06 3.31
N GLU A 42 2.80 -10.70 4.54
CA GLU A 42 2.97 -11.55 5.71
C GLU A 42 1.73 -11.51 6.58
N ALA A 43 1.18 -12.68 6.90
CA ALA A 43 0.10 -12.79 7.87
C ALA A 43 0.69 -12.71 9.27
N LEU A 44 0.07 -11.91 10.15
CA LEU A 44 0.53 -11.73 11.53
C LEU A 44 -0.58 -12.13 12.51
N PRO A 45 -0.86 -13.45 12.65
CA PRO A 45 -1.97 -13.91 13.48
C PRO A 45 -1.83 -13.57 14.95
N ASN A 46 -0.61 -13.29 15.43
CA ASN A 46 -0.37 -12.87 16.81
C ASN A 46 -0.99 -11.51 17.12
N LEU A 47 -1.21 -10.68 16.09
CA LEU A 47 -1.79 -9.35 16.24
C LEU A 47 -3.30 -9.35 15.97
N GLY A 48 -3.86 -10.50 15.61
CA GLY A 48 -5.27 -10.66 15.35
C GLY A 48 -5.53 -11.51 14.11
N GLU A 49 -6.64 -12.24 14.13
CA GLU A 49 -7.03 -13.04 12.97
C GLU A 49 -7.34 -12.13 11.78
N GLY A 50 -6.79 -12.47 10.62
CA GLY A 50 -6.97 -11.68 9.39
C GLY A 50 -6.10 -10.44 9.31
N PHE A 51 -5.13 -10.27 10.21
CA PHE A 51 -4.19 -9.14 10.15
C PHE A 51 -3.03 -9.46 9.22
N TYR A 52 -2.75 -8.53 8.31
CA TYR A 52 -1.70 -8.67 7.32
C TYR A 52 -0.83 -7.43 7.23
N LYS A 53 0.43 -7.65 6.87
CA LYS A 53 1.38 -6.59 6.55
C LYS A 53 1.89 -6.81 5.14
N PHE A 54 1.81 -5.77 4.33
CA PHE A 54 2.47 -5.71 3.03
C PHE A 54 3.67 -4.79 3.13
N GLU A 55 4.79 -5.17 2.55
CA GLU A 55 5.99 -4.35 2.55
C GLU A 55 6.61 -4.28 1.18
N LYS A 56 6.87 -3.06 0.74
CA LYS A 56 7.66 -2.77 -0.45
C LYS A 56 8.94 -2.11 0.06
N THR A 57 10.01 -2.87 0.06
CA THR A 57 11.29 -2.49 0.67
C THR A 57 11.75 -1.11 0.21
N ASP A 58 12.17 -0.26 1.16
CA ASP A 58 12.67 1.09 0.95
C ASP A 58 11.62 2.07 0.39
N TRP A 59 10.37 1.69 0.31
CA TRP A 59 9.34 2.55 -0.22
C TRP A 59 8.18 2.75 0.77
N PHE A 60 7.34 1.73 0.96
CA PHE A 60 6.21 1.85 1.87
C PHE A 60 5.74 0.49 2.38
N SER A 61 4.87 0.54 3.40
CA SER A 61 4.21 -0.66 3.93
C SER A 61 2.72 -0.37 4.13
N ILE A 62 1.92 -1.43 4.09
CA ILE A 62 0.48 -1.37 4.35
C ILE A 62 0.16 -2.41 5.42
N LYS A 63 -0.60 -2.01 6.44
CA LYS A 63 -1.11 -2.92 7.47
C LYS A 63 -2.63 -2.82 7.52
N GLY A 64 -3.27 -3.94 7.71
CA GLY A 64 -4.72 -3.95 7.84
C GLY A 64 -5.28 -5.32 8.11
N PHE A 65 -6.58 -5.34 8.38
CA PHE A 65 -7.34 -6.56 8.59
C PHE A 65 -8.26 -6.81 7.40
N ALA A 66 -8.33 -8.06 6.97
CA ALA A 66 -9.37 -8.45 6.01
C ALA A 66 -10.73 -8.15 6.65
N GLY A 67 -11.62 -7.52 5.91
CA GLY A 67 -12.94 -7.15 6.39
C GLY A 67 -13.06 -5.75 6.99
N ASP A 68 -11.93 -5.07 7.25
CA ASP A 68 -11.95 -3.68 7.73
C ASP A 68 -12.12 -2.69 6.58
N THR A 69 -12.59 -1.50 6.93
CA THR A 69 -12.76 -0.40 5.98
C THR A 69 -11.63 0.62 6.06
N THR A 70 -10.60 0.34 6.85
CA THR A 70 -9.42 1.20 6.95
C THR A 70 -8.14 0.40 6.79
N VAL A 71 -7.11 1.06 6.27
CA VAL A 71 -5.75 0.51 6.19
C VAL A 71 -4.76 1.56 6.63
N GLU A 72 -3.66 1.12 7.23
CA GLU A 72 -2.57 1.99 7.64
C GLU A 72 -1.43 1.87 6.62
N VAL A 73 -1.01 3.02 6.07
CA VAL A 73 0.11 3.09 5.13
C VAL A 73 1.23 3.89 5.76
N ARG A 74 2.42 3.32 5.79
CA ARG A 74 3.62 3.98 6.31
C ARG A 74 4.63 4.15 5.19
N PHE A 75 5.24 5.33 5.09
CA PHE A 75 6.13 5.67 3.99
C PHE A 75 7.18 6.70 4.40
N LYS A 76 8.21 6.84 3.57
CA LYS A 76 9.24 7.86 3.76
C LYS A 76 8.70 9.22 3.29
N LYS A 77 8.99 10.27 4.07
CA LYS A 77 8.53 11.62 3.79
C LYS A 77 8.95 12.11 2.40
N GLU A 78 10.18 11.80 2.00
CA GLU A 78 10.80 12.28 0.77
C GLU A 78 10.06 11.84 -0.49
N VAL A 79 9.33 10.72 -0.40
CA VAL A 79 8.62 10.14 -1.54
C VAL A 79 7.12 10.04 -1.29
N MET A 80 6.60 10.89 -0.39
CA MET A 80 5.18 10.85 0.00
C MET A 80 4.24 10.95 -1.20
N ASP A 81 4.45 11.94 -2.07
CA ASP A 81 3.54 12.17 -3.21
C ASP A 81 3.53 10.97 -4.16
N LEU A 82 4.70 10.42 -4.46
CA LEU A 82 4.82 9.26 -5.33
C LEU A 82 4.15 8.02 -4.70
N THR A 83 4.32 7.86 -3.39
CA THR A 83 3.74 6.73 -2.67
C THR A 83 2.22 6.81 -2.63
N VAL A 84 1.69 7.98 -2.27
CA VAL A 84 0.24 8.17 -2.18
C VAL A 84 -0.42 7.94 -3.54
N ASP A 85 0.14 8.48 -4.61
CA ASP A 85 -0.37 8.27 -5.97
C ASP A 85 -0.40 6.79 -6.33
N PHE A 86 0.67 6.07 -6.04
CA PHE A 86 0.74 4.64 -6.35
C PHE A 86 -0.25 3.83 -5.51
N VAL A 87 -0.39 4.16 -4.22
CA VAL A 87 -1.33 3.46 -3.33
C VAL A 87 -2.77 3.66 -3.81
N TYR A 88 -3.15 4.88 -4.17
CA TYR A 88 -4.48 5.15 -4.73
C TYR A 88 -4.73 4.33 -5.99
N PHE A 89 -3.75 4.30 -6.88
CA PHE A 89 -3.83 3.52 -8.12
C PHE A 89 -3.95 2.02 -7.82
N LEU A 90 -3.12 1.51 -6.93
CA LEU A 90 -3.08 0.10 -6.55
C LEU A 90 -4.44 -0.38 -6.01
N PHE A 91 -5.05 0.42 -5.14
CA PHE A 91 -6.36 0.09 -4.58
C PHE A 91 -7.46 0.17 -5.63
N SER A 92 -7.47 1.25 -6.43
CA SER A 92 -8.52 1.47 -7.42
C SER A 92 -8.50 0.44 -8.57
N ALA A 93 -7.33 -0.10 -8.87
CA ALA A 93 -7.17 -1.08 -9.95
C ALA A 93 -7.56 -2.50 -9.55
N TYR A 94 -7.70 -2.77 -8.26
CA TYR A 94 -8.02 -4.12 -7.79
C TYR A 94 -9.38 -4.58 -8.31
N ARG A 95 -9.41 -5.83 -8.80
CA ARG A 95 -10.64 -6.52 -9.21
C ARG A 95 -10.57 -7.94 -8.70
N GLU A 96 -11.72 -8.50 -8.34
CA GLU A 96 -11.81 -9.92 -8.01
C GLU A 96 -11.72 -10.76 -9.28
N GLY A 97 -11.13 -11.94 -9.15
CA GLY A 97 -10.95 -12.86 -10.28
C GLY A 97 -9.69 -12.55 -11.08
N PRO A 98 -9.55 -13.16 -12.25
CA PRO A 98 -8.35 -13.00 -13.08
C PRO A 98 -8.13 -11.55 -13.51
N MET A 99 -6.89 -11.09 -13.42
CA MET A 99 -6.50 -9.72 -13.79
C MET A 99 -5.28 -9.74 -14.70
N ASP A 100 -5.26 -8.83 -15.67
CA ASP A 100 -4.07 -8.53 -16.44
C ASP A 100 -3.26 -7.48 -15.65
N LEU A 101 -2.12 -7.90 -15.12
CA LEU A 101 -1.28 -7.05 -14.28
C LEU A 101 -0.23 -6.27 -15.07
N SER A 102 -0.16 -6.43 -16.38
CA SER A 102 0.92 -5.85 -17.17
C SER A 102 0.96 -4.32 -17.09
N LEU A 103 -0.19 -3.66 -17.17
CA LEU A 103 -0.27 -2.20 -17.06
C LEU A 103 0.12 -1.73 -15.65
N LEU A 104 -0.36 -2.43 -14.63
CA LEU A 104 -0.02 -2.16 -13.23
C LEU A 104 1.47 -2.29 -12.98
N LYS A 105 2.10 -3.35 -13.51
CA LYS A 105 3.53 -3.59 -13.36
C LYS A 105 4.36 -2.50 -14.05
N ARG A 106 3.93 -2.04 -15.21
CA ARG A 106 4.61 -0.94 -15.90
C ARG A 106 4.55 0.34 -15.08
N ARG A 107 3.40 0.62 -14.49
CA ARG A 107 3.23 1.81 -13.65
C ARG A 107 4.06 1.71 -12.38
N GLU A 108 4.10 0.55 -11.78
CA GLU A 108 4.96 0.27 -10.63
C GLU A 108 6.42 0.56 -10.96
N GLU A 109 6.92 0.02 -12.06
CA GLU A 109 8.31 0.21 -12.47
C GLU A 109 8.65 1.67 -12.72
N ALA A 110 7.75 2.40 -13.38
CA ALA A 110 7.96 3.82 -13.68
C ALA A 110 8.04 4.66 -12.40
N ILE A 111 7.13 4.42 -11.45
CA ILE A 111 7.11 5.16 -10.19
C ILE A 111 8.28 4.74 -9.30
N GLU A 112 8.58 3.44 -9.24
CA GLU A 112 9.69 2.92 -8.45
C GLU A 112 11.03 3.51 -8.89
N ARG A 113 11.22 3.70 -10.19
CA ARG A 113 12.41 4.36 -10.71
C ARG A 113 12.54 5.78 -10.17
N ARG A 114 11.43 6.53 -10.15
CA ARG A 114 11.41 7.89 -9.59
C ARG A 114 11.66 7.89 -8.09
N VAL A 115 11.15 6.90 -7.36
CA VAL A 115 11.41 6.74 -5.93
C VAL A 115 12.90 6.54 -5.69
N GLN A 116 13.55 5.67 -6.47
CA GLN A 116 14.98 5.42 -6.36
C GLN A 116 15.79 6.69 -6.61
N GLU A 117 15.41 7.48 -7.60
CA GLU A 117 16.07 8.76 -7.90
C GLU A 117 15.96 9.73 -6.73
N HIS A 118 14.80 9.80 -6.09
CA HIS A 118 14.58 10.69 -4.94
C HIS A 118 15.35 10.25 -3.70
N LEU A 119 15.45 8.95 -3.46
CA LEU A 119 16.08 8.42 -2.24
C LEU A 119 17.59 8.32 -2.35
N TYR A 120 18.11 7.98 -3.52
CA TYR A 120 19.53 7.63 -3.69
C TYR A 120 20.26 8.49 -4.70
N GLY A 121 19.59 9.48 -5.24
CA GLY A 121 20.12 10.30 -6.31
C GLY A 121 20.06 9.59 -7.66
N SER A 122 20.32 10.28 -8.72
CA SER A 122 20.28 9.73 -10.08
C SER A 122 21.56 9.01 -10.44
#